data_e8b5de7a4f7622b207c10365291d692e
#
_entry.id   e8b5de7a4f7622b207c10365291d692e
#
_cell.length_a   1.000
_cell.length_b   1.000
_cell.length_c   1.000
_cell.angle_alpha   90.00
_cell.angle_beta   90.00
_cell.angle_gamma   90.00
#
_symmetry.space_group_name_H-M   'P 1'
#
loop_
_entity.id
_entity.type
_entity.pdbx_description
1 polymer ?
#
loop_
_entity_poly.entity_id
_entity_poly.type
_entity_poly.pdbx_seq_one_letter_code
_entity_poly.pdbx_strand_id
1 'polypeptide(L)'
;MSFKNIVLIFLLSYLFVNKSRGQIGGGESFSFLNIPSSPKTMALGGMNISLTGKDVNSIFNNPAQLDSSEHNTMGINFIPYFAGIKYSTLSYARTIGNGVWGAGIQYVNYGDFQQTDASGNVSGNFLANDFAVLVSHSRKQGNITFGGNLKFVGSTIEAYSSYAVMMDFGGVFKHPDLDISYAFAIRNIGLRIKSYTNSTGADLPVDVQMGMSFKPMYMPVRFSLTAHHLQKFNITYSDPTIVERDLNGNVIPSSASFTDKLARHLVFGAEFLLSRNFNLMLGYNHLMRQELSQKNIGGFSGFSVGFMVKTKVFDFSYSYSGYSPAGNLNSFGLVCDLKRIIR
;
A
#
# COMPACT_ATOMS: atom_id res chain seq x y z
N MET A 1 -4.27 11.09 -40.37
CA MET A 1 -4.38 11.02 -38.89
C MET A 1 -5.54 11.92 -38.47
N SER A 2 -6.56 11.39 -37.79
CA SER A 2 -7.74 12.19 -37.42
C SER A 2 -7.36 13.24 -36.38
N PHE A 3 -7.98 14.44 -36.44
CA PHE A 3 -7.78 15.54 -35.50
C PHE A 3 -7.97 15.10 -34.05
N LYS A 4 -8.87 14.15 -33.80
CA LYS A 4 -9.07 13.49 -32.49
C LYS A 4 -7.81 12.78 -31.97
N ASN A 5 -7.04 12.15 -32.83
CA ASN A 5 -5.80 11.44 -32.46
C ASN A 5 -4.67 12.41 -32.10
N ILE A 6 -4.63 13.58 -32.76
CA ILE A 6 -3.66 14.64 -32.47
C ILE A 6 -3.95 15.27 -31.11
N VAL A 7 -5.22 15.56 -30.81
CA VAL A 7 -5.66 16.09 -29.51
C VAL A 7 -5.38 15.09 -28.38
N LEU A 8 -5.59 13.80 -28.62
CA LEU A 8 -5.31 12.74 -27.64
C LEU A 8 -3.80 12.63 -27.34
N ILE A 9 -2.94 12.74 -28.38
CA ILE A 9 -1.48 12.73 -28.20
C ILE A 9 -1.01 13.99 -27.47
N PHE A 10 -1.59 15.15 -27.75
CA PHE A 10 -1.28 16.39 -27.04
C PHE A 10 -1.74 16.35 -25.56
N LEU A 11 -2.90 15.77 -25.27
CA LEU A 11 -3.38 15.55 -23.90
C LEU A 11 -2.50 14.54 -23.13
N LEU A 12 -2.07 13.46 -23.80
CA LEU A 12 -1.12 12.50 -23.21
C LEU A 12 0.26 13.13 -22.96
N SER A 13 0.77 13.99 -23.86
CA SER A 13 2.07 14.63 -23.68
C SER A 13 2.06 15.65 -22.53
N TYR A 14 0.92 16.29 -22.25
CA TYR A 14 0.77 17.21 -21.12
C TYR A 14 0.83 16.50 -19.75
N LEU A 15 0.50 15.21 -19.71
CA LEU A 15 0.59 14.37 -18.50
C LEU A 15 2.05 14.01 -18.12
N PHE A 16 3.01 14.20 -19.03
CA PHE A 16 4.43 13.88 -18.81
C PHE A 16 5.33 15.06 -18.47
N VAL A 17 4.80 16.27 -18.28
CA VAL A 17 5.58 17.41 -17.81
C VAL A 17 5.71 17.36 -16.29
N ASN A 18 6.49 16.43 -15.78
CA ASN A 18 6.82 16.34 -14.38
C ASN A 18 8.14 17.05 -14.09
N LYS A 19 8.09 18.07 -13.22
CA LYS A 19 9.28 18.58 -12.55
C LYS A 19 9.82 17.45 -11.67
N SER A 20 10.88 16.80 -12.12
CA SER A 20 11.59 15.78 -11.34
C SER A 20 12.09 16.39 -10.03
N ARG A 21 11.37 16.13 -8.93
CA ARG A 21 11.86 16.41 -7.58
C ARG A 21 12.44 15.10 -7.03
N GLY A 22 13.73 15.09 -6.77
CA GLY A 22 14.52 13.89 -6.55
C GLY A 22 14.53 13.36 -5.11
N GLN A 23 13.44 13.38 -4.32
CA GLN A 23 13.43 12.75 -3.00
C GLN A 23 12.06 12.13 -2.70
N ILE A 24 12.06 10.84 -2.30
CA ILE A 24 10.86 10.15 -1.79
C ILE A 24 10.81 10.18 -0.26
N GLY A 25 11.93 10.22 0.44
CA GLY A 25 11.96 10.28 1.90
C GLY A 25 11.55 11.65 2.44
N GLY A 26 10.44 11.74 3.20
CA GLY A 26 9.98 12.98 3.87
C GLY A 26 9.33 14.02 2.95
N GLY A 27 9.17 13.74 1.65
CA GLY A 27 8.58 14.66 0.67
C GLY A 27 7.09 14.50 0.42
N GLU A 28 6.45 13.49 1.00
CA GLU A 28 5.04 13.16 0.76
C GLU A 28 4.18 13.41 2.00
N SER A 29 3.02 14.02 1.78
CA SER A 29 1.97 14.10 2.81
C SER A 29 1.15 12.83 2.84
N PHE A 30 0.55 12.50 3.99
CA PHE A 30 -0.34 11.34 4.14
C PHE A 30 0.34 10.00 3.80
N SER A 31 1.64 9.86 4.07
CA SER A 31 2.43 8.65 3.82
C SER A 31 1.87 7.39 4.48
N PHE A 32 1.01 7.53 5.51
CA PHE A 32 0.32 6.42 6.16
C PHE A 32 -0.56 5.60 5.18
N LEU A 33 -0.99 6.18 4.05
CA LEU A 33 -1.72 5.47 2.99
C LEU A 33 -0.89 4.38 2.29
N ASN A 34 0.44 4.40 2.47
CA ASN A 34 1.37 3.41 1.96
C ASN A 34 1.62 2.25 2.94
N ILE A 35 1.09 2.34 4.18
CA ILE A 35 1.15 1.23 5.14
C ILE A 35 0.29 0.07 4.64
N PRO A 36 0.79 -1.20 4.65
CA PRO A 36 0.00 -2.35 4.26
C PRO A 36 -1.29 -2.45 5.08
N SER A 37 -2.44 -2.54 4.40
CA SER A 37 -3.76 -2.43 5.04
C SER A 37 -4.23 -3.71 5.73
N SER A 38 -3.58 -4.84 5.48
CA SER A 38 -3.96 -6.15 6.05
C SER A 38 -2.76 -7.07 6.21
N PRO A 39 -2.85 -8.10 7.08
CA PRO A 39 -1.80 -9.11 7.24
C PRO A 39 -1.46 -9.83 5.94
N LYS A 40 -2.46 -10.11 5.11
CA LYS A 40 -2.24 -10.75 3.81
C LYS A 40 -1.38 -9.89 2.89
N THR A 41 -1.69 -8.61 2.78
CA THR A 41 -0.89 -7.67 1.98
C THR A 41 0.53 -7.54 2.56
N MET A 42 0.65 -7.43 3.89
CA MET A 42 1.95 -7.34 4.57
C MET A 42 2.79 -8.59 4.33
N ALA A 43 2.20 -9.79 4.48
CA ALA A 43 2.88 -11.08 4.28
C ALA A 43 3.40 -11.26 2.85
N LEU A 44 2.80 -10.61 1.87
CA LEU A 44 3.19 -10.66 0.45
C LEU A 44 4.12 -9.51 0.03
N GLY A 45 4.86 -8.93 0.99
CA GLY A 45 5.85 -7.88 0.73
C GLY A 45 5.32 -6.45 0.87
N GLY A 46 4.11 -6.28 1.41
CA GLY A 46 3.52 -4.96 1.67
C GLY A 46 2.66 -4.40 0.55
N MET A 47 2.72 -4.96 -0.65
CA MET A 47 1.93 -4.52 -1.81
C MET A 47 1.48 -5.71 -2.65
N ASN A 48 0.21 -5.76 -3.00
CA ASN A 48 -0.31 -6.70 -3.99
C ASN A 48 -1.61 -6.17 -4.60
N ILE A 49 -1.64 -6.01 -5.92
CA ILE A 49 -2.79 -5.48 -6.65
C ILE A 49 -3.42 -6.47 -7.63
N SER A 50 -2.84 -7.68 -7.77
CA SER A 50 -3.23 -8.64 -8.81
C SER A 50 -3.85 -9.92 -8.27
N LEU A 51 -3.80 -10.18 -6.96
CA LEU A 51 -4.43 -11.36 -6.38
C LEU A 51 -5.94 -11.31 -6.56
N THR A 52 -6.49 -12.39 -7.11
CA THR A 52 -7.92 -12.60 -7.23
C THR A 52 -8.41 -13.58 -6.16
N GLY A 53 -9.63 -13.40 -5.70
CA GLY A 53 -10.27 -14.22 -4.66
C GLY A 53 -10.72 -13.38 -3.48
N LYS A 54 -11.52 -13.99 -2.60
CA LYS A 54 -12.20 -13.32 -1.50
C LYS A 54 -11.23 -12.62 -0.55
N ASP A 55 -11.23 -11.28 -0.55
CA ASP A 55 -10.49 -10.43 0.36
C ASP A 55 -11.04 -9.00 0.36
N VAL A 56 -11.92 -8.71 1.28
CA VAL A 56 -12.54 -7.38 1.40
C VAL A 56 -11.52 -6.25 1.66
N ASN A 57 -10.34 -6.58 2.22
CA ASN A 57 -9.29 -5.60 2.48
C ASN A 57 -8.57 -5.13 1.20
N SER A 58 -8.79 -5.81 0.08
CA SER A 58 -8.23 -5.44 -1.22
C SER A 58 -8.64 -4.05 -1.70
N ILE A 59 -9.76 -3.49 -1.18
CA ILE A 59 -10.23 -2.13 -1.50
C ILE A 59 -9.18 -1.05 -1.26
N PHE A 60 -8.29 -1.27 -0.30
CA PHE A 60 -7.22 -0.31 0.03
C PHE A 60 -6.06 -0.37 -0.96
N ASN A 61 -5.89 -1.47 -1.71
CA ASN A 61 -4.80 -1.68 -2.65
C ASN A 61 -5.24 -1.44 -4.09
N ASN A 62 -6.32 -2.12 -4.52
CA ASN A 62 -6.87 -2.01 -5.86
C ASN A 62 -8.39 -2.26 -5.79
N PRO A 63 -9.23 -1.24 -6.01
CA PRO A 63 -10.69 -1.40 -5.95
C PRO A 63 -11.25 -2.42 -6.95
N ALA A 64 -10.53 -2.70 -8.05
CA ALA A 64 -10.94 -3.69 -9.03
C ALA A 64 -10.76 -5.15 -8.56
N GLN A 65 -10.12 -5.39 -7.42
CA GLN A 65 -10.03 -6.72 -6.81
C GLN A 65 -11.32 -7.14 -6.09
N LEU A 66 -12.22 -6.19 -5.76
CA LEU A 66 -13.52 -6.53 -5.20
C LEU A 66 -14.38 -7.28 -6.21
N ASP A 67 -14.90 -8.41 -5.81
CA ASP A 67 -15.87 -9.19 -6.59
C ASP A 67 -17.10 -9.60 -5.75
N SER A 68 -18.05 -10.30 -6.34
CA SER A 68 -19.28 -10.70 -5.67
C SER A 68 -19.09 -11.71 -4.52
N SER A 69 -17.90 -12.29 -4.37
CA SER A 69 -17.58 -13.19 -3.26
C SER A 69 -17.46 -12.48 -1.92
N GLU A 70 -17.21 -11.15 -1.94
CA GLU A 70 -17.16 -10.31 -0.74
C GLU A 70 -18.54 -9.78 -0.28
N HIS A 71 -19.63 -10.26 -0.87
CA HIS A 71 -20.99 -9.83 -0.47
C HIS A 71 -21.24 -10.03 1.03
N ASN A 72 -21.57 -8.92 1.74
CA ASN A 72 -21.76 -8.84 3.18
C ASN A 72 -20.53 -9.35 3.99
N THR A 73 -19.34 -9.02 3.52
CA THR A 73 -18.09 -9.35 4.22
C THR A 73 -17.51 -8.10 4.87
N MET A 74 -17.06 -8.25 6.11
CA MET A 74 -16.40 -7.21 6.90
C MET A 74 -15.00 -7.67 7.28
N GLY A 75 -14.01 -6.76 7.18
CA GLY A 75 -12.63 -6.99 7.59
C GLY A 75 -12.19 -5.98 8.63
N ILE A 76 -11.49 -6.45 9.66
CA ILE A 76 -10.86 -5.63 10.70
C ILE A 76 -9.40 -6.05 10.78
N ASN A 77 -8.48 -5.08 10.73
CA ASN A 77 -7.05 -5.36 10.88
C ASN A 77 -6.44 -4.41 11.89
N PHE A 78 -5.41 -4.89 12.57
CA PHE A 78 -4.68 -4.16 13.59
C PHE A 78 -3.18 -4.44 13.48
N ILE A 79 -2.38 -3.37 13.46
CA ILE A 79 -0.93 -3.43 13.40
C ILE A 79 -0.37 -2.57 14.54
N PRO A 80 0.11 -3.19 15.62
CA PRO A 80 0.92 -2.50 16.60
C PRO A 80 2.29 -2.18 16.01
N TYR A 81 2.55 -0.91 15.83
CA TYR A 81 3.84 -0.40 15.41
C TYR A 81 4.76 -0.17 16.62
N PHE A 82 6.06 0.04 16.35
CA PHE A 82 6.99 0.47 17.40
C PHE A 82 6.64 1.88 17.90
N ALA A 83 7.22 2.26 19.06
CA ALA A 83 6.99 3.55 19.73
C ALA A 83 5.51 3.83 20.12
N GLY A 84 4.69 2.79 20.32
CA GLY A 84 3.30 2.94 20.71
C GLY A 84 2.34 3.35 19.61
N ILE A 85 2.80 3.48 18.36
CA ILE A 85 1.95 3.77 17.20
C ILE A 85 1.02 2.58 16.93
N LYS A 86 -0.23 2.87 16.62
CA LYS A 86 -1.26 1.87 16.31
C LYS A 86 -1.91 2.19 14.97
N TYR A 87 -1.91 1.22 14.07
CA TYR A 87 -2.62 1.33 12.81
C TYR A 87 -3.75 0.31 12.74
N SER A 88 -4.92 0.75 12.34
CA SER A 88 -6.12 -0.08 12.25
C SER A 88 -6.84 0.18 10.94
N THR A 89 -7.46 -0.86 10.37
CA THR A 89 -8.32 -0.72 9.21
C THR A 89 -9.64 -1.45 9.45
N LEU A 90 -10.70 -0.87 8.89
CA LEU A 90 -12.02 -1.47 8.82
C LEU A 90 -12.48 -1.44 7.37
N SER A 91 -13.00 -2.54 6.86
CA SER A 91 -13.52 -2.66 5.50
C SER A 91 -14.85 -3.41 5.50
N TYR A 92 -15.73 -3.03 4.59
CA TYR A 92 -17.00 -3.71 4.35
C TYR A 92 -17.31 -3.70 2.87
N ALA A 93 -17.89 -4.79 2.36
CA ALA A 93 -18.33 -4.88 0.97
C ALA A 93 -19.70 -5.51 0.84
N ARG A 94 -20.48 -5.01 -0.13
CA ARG A 94 -21.81 -5.49 -0.47
C ARG A 94 -22.05 -5.42 -1.97
N THR A 95 -22.55 -6.50 -2.53
CA THR A 95 -23.02 -6.51 -3.92
C THR A 95 -24.38 -5.81 -4.01
N ILE A 96 -24.48 -4.81 -4.88
CA ILE A 96 -25.71 -4.05 -5.15
C ILE A 96 -25.85 -3.94 -6.67
N GLY A 97 -26.94 -4.48 -7.21
CA GLY A 97 -27.14 -4.56 -8.66
C GLY A 97 -26.01 -5.36 -9.34
N ASN A 98 -25.43 -4.79 -10.38
CA ASN A 98 -24.37 -5.42 -11.19
C ASN A 98 -22.94 -5.09 -10.72
N GLY A 99 -22.78 -4.45 -9.55
CA GLY A 99 -21.48 -4.07 -9.02
C GLY A 99 -21.32 -4.43 -7.55
N VAL A 100 -20.09 -4.29 -7.06
CA VAL A 100 -19.77 -4.43 -5.64
C VAL A 100 -19.40 -3.06 -5.10
N TRP A 101 -20.08 -2.67 -4.04
CA TRP A 101 -19.80 -1.46 -3.29
C TRP A 101 -19.01 -1.81 -2.04
N GLY A 102 -18.03 -0.99 -1.72
CA GLY A 102 -17.21 -1.13 -0.52
C GLY A 102 -17.13 0.17 0.24
N ALA A 103 -16.88 0.06 1.54
CA ALA A 103 -16.50 1.17 2.40
C ALA A 103 -15.29 0.76 3.23
N GLY A 104 -14.39 1.70 3.51
CA GLY A 104 -13.19 1.43 4.28
C GLY A 104 -12.76 2.62 5.11
N ILE A 105 -12.13 2.32 6.24
CA ILE A 105 -11.51 3.29 7.14
C ILE A 105 -10.09 2.82 7.42
N GLN A 106 -9.12 3.72 7.32
CA GLN A 106 -7.76 3.56 7.80
C GLN A 106 -7.53 4.58 8.91
N TYR A 107 -6.95 4.18 10.01
CA TYR A 107 -6.69 5.05 11.14
C TYR A 107 -5.33 4.76 11.76
N VAL A 108 -4.53 5.80 11.92
CA VAL A 108 -3.25 5.76 12.63
C VAL A 108 -3.34 6.63 13.88
N ASN A 109 -2.99 6.07 15.00
CA ASN A 109 -2.77 6.81 16.26
C ASN A 109 -1.27 6.75 16.55
N TYR A 110 -0.64 7.91 16.60
CA TYR A 110 0.79 8.03 16.88
C TYR A 110 1.12 8.02 18.40
N GLY A 111 0.11 7.96 19.26
CA GLY A 111 0.27 8.00 20.71
C GLY A 111 0.20 9.41 21.27
N ASP A 112 0.55 9.53 22.55
CA ASP A 112 0.57 10.79 23.30
C ASP A 112 1.97 11.39 23.25
N PHE A 113 2.06 12.68 22.92
CA PHE A 113 3.30 13.44 22.90
C PHE A 113 3.29 14.48 24.00
N GLN A 114 4.43 14.64 24.69
CA GLN A 114 4.60 15.70 25.66
C GLN A 114 4.86 17.03 24.94
N GLN A 115 4.07 18.02 25.28
CA GLN A 115 4.31 19.40 24.85
C GLN A 115 5.32 20.04 25.77
N THR A 116 6.44 20.53 25.23
CA THR A 116 7.50 21.21 25.98
C THR A 116 7.70 22.62 25.46
N ASP A 117 8.05 23.54 26.36
CA ASP A 117 8.51 24.87 25.98
C ASP A 117 9.96 24.85 25.46
N ALA A 118 10.48 26.01 25.00
CA ALA A 118 11.84 26.11 24.52
C ALA A 118 12.93 25.84 25.59
N SER A 119 12.56 25.83 26.85
CA SER A 119 13.42 25.52 28.00
C SER A 119 13.34 24.06 28.41
N GLY A 120 12.49 23.26 27.76
CA GLY A 120 12.30 21.83 28.04
C GLY A 120 11.28 21.54 29.15
N ASN A 121 10.56 22.53 29.68
CA ASN A 121 9.52 22.29 30.67
C ASN A 121 8.28 21.72 30.02
N VAL A 122 7.70 20.68 30.60
CA VAL A 122 6.45 20.05 30.13
C VAL A 122 5.29 21.00 30.40
N SER A 123 4.57 21.43 29.37
CA SER A 123 3.41 22.31 29.44
C SER A 123 2.08 21.59 29.21
N GLY A 124 2.10 20.32 28.72
CA GLY A 124 0.91 19.53 28.47
C GLY A 124 1.21 18.31 27.63
N ASN A 125 0.15 17.70 27.08
CA ASN A 125 0.23 16.59 26.12
C ASN A 125 -0.60 16.93 24.89
N PHE A 126 -0.19 16.41 23.72
CA PHE A 126 -0.97 16.50 22.49
C PHE A 126 -1.05 15.14 21.78
N LEU A 127 -2.04 15.00 20.90
CA LEU A 127 -2.28 13.82 20.10
C LEU A 127 -1.90 14.08 18.65
N ALA A 128 -1.43 13.04 17.96
CA ALA A 128 -1.27 13.04 16.51
C ALA A 128 -2.02 11.83 15.93
N ASN A 129 -2.81 12.07 14.89
CA ASN A 129 -3.64 11.06 14.25
C ASN A 129 -3.74 11.32 12.75
N ASP A 130 -3.74 10.22 11.99
CA ASP A 130 -4.08 10.23 10.57
C ASP A 130 -5.27 9.32 10.32
N PHE A 131 -6.13 9.70 9.39
CA PHE A 131 -7.26 8.88 8.98
C PHE A 131 -7.57 9.01 7.50
N ALA A 132 -8.14 7.96 6.93
CA ALA A 132 -8.75 7.97 5.62
C ALA A 132 -10.08 7.22 5.66
N VAL A 133 -11.11 7.81 5.07
CA VAL A 133 -12.40 7.17 4.83
C VAL A 133 -12.58 7.05 3.33
N LEU A 134 -12.95 5.87 2.85
CA LEU A 134 -13.15 5.63 1.43
C LEU A 134 -14.47 4.92 1.13
N VAL A 135 -15.00 5.22 -0.05
CA VAL A 135 -16.07 4.48 -0.71
C VAL A 135 -15.52 3.91 -2.01
N SER A 136 -15.79 2.64 -2.24
CA SER A 136 -15.31 1.87 -3.37
C SER A 136 -16.47 1.37 -4.22
N HIS A 137 -16.26 1.29 -5.52
CA HIS A 137 -17.16 0.61 -6.45
C HIS A 137 -16.36 -0.19 -7.45
N SER A 138 -16.76 -1.44 -7.67
CA SER A 138 -16.21 -2.29 -8.72
C SER A 138 -17.29 -2.88 -9.61
N ARG A 139 -16.94 -3.12 -10.87
CA ARG A 139 -17.82 -3.77 -11.84
C ARG A 139 -17.02 -4.71 -12.74
N LYS A 140 -17.49 -5.94 -12.81
CA LYS A 140 -16.94 -6.95 -13.71
C LYS A 140 -17.65 -6.92 -15.06
N GLN A 141 -16.85 -6.95 -16.14
CA GLN A 141 -17.33 -7.06 -17.52
C GLN A 141 -16.49 -8.10 -18.26
N GLY A 142 -17.06 -9.27 -18.47
CA GLY A 142 -16.33 -10.42 -19.03
C GLY A 142 -15.18 -10.84 -18.09
N ASN A 143 -13.96 -10.83 -18.61
CA ASN A 143 -12.75 -11.21 -17.89
C ASN A 143 -12.04 -10.02 -17.20
N ILE A 144 -12.58 -8.81 -17.36
CA ILE A 144 -12.02 -7.59 -16.79
C ILE A 144 -12.93 -7.08 -15.70
N THR A 145 -12.33 -6.67 -14.58
CA THR A 145 -12.99 -5.92 -13.52
C THR A 145 -12.37 -4.54 -13.46
N PHE A 146 -13.18 -3.50 -13.43
CA PHE A 146 -12.78 -2.12 -13.19
C PHE A 146 -13.28 -1.68 -11.83
N GLY A 147 -12.52 -0.84 -11.16
CA GLY A 147 -12.90 -0.29 -9.87
C GLY A 147 -12.39 1.12 -9.64
N GLY A 148 -13.06 1.83 -8.75
CA GLY A 148 -12.66 3.16 -8.31
C GLY A 148 -12.93 3.36 -6.82
N ASN A 149 -12.08 4.14 -6.16
CA ASN A 149 -12.27 4.64 -4.80
C ASN A 149 -12.39 6.15 -4.82
N LEU A 150 -13.22 6.67 -3.95
CA LEU A 150 -13.20 8.07 -3.51
C LEU A 150 -12.79 8.08 -2.04
N LYS A 151 -11.76 8.88 -1.70
CA LYS A 151 -11.17 8.95 -0.35
C LYS A 151 -11.22 10.37 0.18
N PHE A 152 -11.60 10.51 1.44
CA PHE A 152 -11.35 11.70 2.24
C PHE A 152 -10.25 11.37 3.26
N VAL A 153 -9.20 12.18 3.27
CA VAL A 153 -7.99 11.93 4.07
C VAL A 153 -7.74 13.11 4.97
N GLY A 154 -7.43 12.86 6.21
CA GLY A 154 -7.10 13.87 7.20
C GLY A 154 -5.90 13.48 8.06
N SER A 155 -5.16 14.48 8.47
CA SER A 155 -4.04 14.37 9.41
C SER A 155 -4.10 15.51 10.39
N THR A 156 -3.96 15.21 11.67
CA THR A 156 -4.01 16.19 12.76
C THR A 156 -2.81 15.96 13.66
N ILE A 157 -2.06 17.01 13.93
CA ILE A 157 -0.90 17.02 14.82
C ILE A 157 -1.03 18.26 15.69
N GLU A 158 -1.30 18.09 17.00
CA GLU A 158 -1.56 19.19 17.92
C GLU A 158 -2.69 20.08 17.44
N ALA A 159 -2.44 21.38 17.20
CA ALA A 159 -3.37 22.37 16.67
C ALA A 159 -3.42 22.41 15.12
N TYR A 160 -2.52 21.71 14.44
CA TYR A 160 -2.39 21.73 12.99
C TYR A 160 -3.18 20.58 12.35
N SER A 161 -3.84 20.88 11.23
CA SER A 161 -4.58 19.86 10.47
C SER A 161 -4.38 20.05 8.97
N SER A 162 -4.34 18.92 8.26
CA SER A 162 -4.25 18.86 6.80
C SER A 162 -5.33 17.90 6.27
N TYR A 163 -6.00 18.27 5.18
CA TYR A 163 -7.06 17.47 4.57
C TYR A 163 -6.89 17.37 3.05
N ALA A 164 -7.27 16.25 2.48
CA ALA A 164 -7.26 16.01 1.05
C ALA A 164 -8.45 15.15 0.60
N VAL A 165 -8.84 15.29 -0.65
CA VAL A 165 -9.72 14.37 -1.37
C VAL A 165 -8.90 13.69 -2.45
N MET A 166 -8.97 12.37 -2.49
CA MET A 166 -8.18 11.54 -3.40
C MET A 166 -9.05 10.48 -4.07
N MET A 167 -8.61 9.99 -5.20
CA MET A 167 -9.23 8.91 -5.96
C MET A 167 -8.20 7.83 -6.27
N ASP A 168 -8.68 6.59 -6.33
CA ASP A 168 -7.94 5.48 -6.93
C ASP A 168 -8.73 4.91 -8.11
N PHE A 169 -8.00 4.42 -9.10
CA PHE A 169 -8.56 3.68 -10.24
C PHE A 169 -7.80 2.38 -10.39
N GLY A 170 -8.54 1.31 -10.65
CA GLY A 170 -7.96 0.01 -10.84
C GLY A 170 -8.61 -0.80 -11.95
N GLY A 171 -7.83 -1.74 -12.47
CA GLY A 171 -8.28 -2.75 -13.41
C GLY A 171 -7.64 -4.10 -13.08
N VAL A 172 -8.40 -5.17 -13.21
CA VAL A 172 -7.91 -6.54 -13.10
C VAL A 172 -8.44 -7.34 -14.29
N PHE A 173 -7.53 -7.91 -15.05
CA PHE A 173 -7.84 -8.91 -16.08
C PHE A 173 -7.53 -10.30 -15.51
N LYS A 174 -8.50 -11.20 -15.54
CA LYS A 174 -8.34 -12.61 -15.18
C LYS A 174 -8.44 -13.46 -16.45
N HIS A 175 -7.39 -14.25 -16.69
CA HIS A 175 -7.38 -15.16 -17.84
C HIS A 175 -8.52 -16.18 -17.70
N PRO A 176 -9.27 -16.49 -18.82
CA PRO A 176 -10.42 -17.41 -18.73
C PRO A 176 -10.03 -18.84 -18.36
N ASP A 177 -8.93 -19.36 -18.88
CA ASP A 177 -8.57 -20.78 -18.78
C ASP A 177 -7.38 -21.04 -17.84
N LEU A 178 -6.55 -20.02 -17.57
CA LEU A 178 -5.37 -20.14 -16.72
C LEU A 178 -5.57 -19.35 -15.43
N ASP A 179 -5.01 -19.82 -14.32
CA ASP A 179 -5.00 -19.05 -13.07
C ASP A 179 -3.91 -17.98 -13.11
N ILE A 180 -4.07 -17.06 -14.07
CA ILE A 180 -3.23 -15.88 -14.29
C ILE A 180 -4.11 -14.65 -14.21
N SER A 181 -3.65 -13.63 -13.51
CA SER A 181 -4.27 -12.31 -13.47
C SER A 181 -3.24 -11.22 -13.67
N TYR A 182 -3.63 -10.19 -14.41
CA TYR A 182 -2.88 -8.95 -14.59
C TYR A 182 -3.68 -7.82 -14.00
N ALA A 183 -3.00 -6.90 -13.36
CA ALA A 183 -3.65 -5.76 -12.74
C ALA A 183 -2.88 -4.47 -12.98
N PHE A 184 -3.64 -3.39 -12.95
CA PHE A 184 -3.14 -2.02 -12.98
C PHE A 184 -3.88 -1.21 -11.93
N ALA A 185 -3.17 -0.31 -11.26
CA ALA A 185 -3.76 0.63 -10.32
C ALA A 185 -3.04 1.98 -10.37
N ILE A 186 -3.82 3.06 -10.25
CA ILE A 186 -3.32 4.39 -9.96
C ILE A 186 -3.97 4.79 -8.64
N ARG A 187 -3.15 5.11 -7.65
CA ARG A 187 -3.60 5.38 -6.29
C ARG A 187 -3.32 6.82 -5.88
N ASN A 188 -4.18 7.34 -5.01
CA ASN A 188 -4.00 8.60 -4.31
C ASN A 188 -3.86 9.84 -5.21
N ILE A 189 -4.50 9.84 -6.39
CA ILE A 189 -4.61 11.04 -7.23
C ILE A 189 -5.63 11.96 -6.60
N GLY A 190 -5.29 13.22 -6.37
CA GLY A 190 -6.26 14.11 -5.76
C GLY A 190 -5.78 15.53 -5.54
N LEU A 191 -6.50 16.22 -4.68
CA LEU A 191 -6.26 17.61 -4.35
C LEU A 191 -6.22 17.77 -2.83
N ARG A 192 -5.22 18.54 -2.36
CA ARG A 192 -5.19 18.98 -0.96
C ARG A 192 -6.14 20.13 -0.77
N ILE A 193 -7.05 20.01 0.21
CA ILE A 193 -8.02 21.05 0.58
C ILE A 193 -7.41 22.02 1.58
N LYS A 194 -6.65 21.48 2.55
CA LYS A 194 -6.00 22.25 3.61
C LYS A 194 -4.59 21.71 3.88
N SER A 195 -3.61 22.59 3.98
CA SER A 195 -2.24 22.26 4.44
C SER A 195 -2.09 22.62 5.91
N TYR A 196 -1.12 22.03 6.61
CA TYR A 196 -0.80 22.36 8.00
C TYR A 196 -0.42 23.82 8.18
N THR A 197 0.33 24.36 7.21
CA THR A 197 0.77 25.74 7.19
C THR A 197 0.48 26.36 5.81
N ASN A 198 0.55 27.67 5.69
CA ASN A 198 0.32 28.38 4.43
C ASN A 198 1.45 28.18 3.40
N SER A 199 2.48 27.38 3.70
CA SER A 199 3.54 27.01 2.75
C SER A 199 3.04 25.95 1.77
N THR A 200 3.70 25.86 0.61
CA THR A 200 3.50 24.77 -0.35
C THR A 200 3.81 23.44 0.35
N GLY A 201 2.77 22.68 0.67
CA GLY A 201 2.91 21.41 1.36
C GLY A 201 3.57 20.34 0.47
N ALA A 202 4.06 19.28 1.12
CA ALA A 202 4.60 18.09 0.47
C ALA A 202 3.60 17.46 -0.53
N ASP A 203 4.10 16.78 -1.56
CA ASP A 203 3.27 16.17 -2.61
C ASP A 203 2.33 15.08 -2.04
N LEU A 204 1.24 14.75 -2.78
CA LEU A 204 0.38 13.61 -2.44
C LEU A 204 1.11 12.31 -2.79
N PRO A 205 0.85 11.19 -2.07
CA PRO A 205 1.52 9.91 -2.27
C PRO A 205 0.93 9.16 -3.47
N VAL A 206 0.99 9.76 -4.65
CA VAL A 206 0.52 9.16 -5.90
C VAL A 206 1.38 7.96 -6.25
N ASP A 207 0.75 6.83 -6.56
CA ASP A 207 1.46 5.61 -6.90
C ASP A 207 0.79 4.90 -8.09
N VAL A 208 1.58 4.71 -9.17
CA VAL A 208 1.19 3.96 -10.36
C VAL A 208 1.79 2.56 -10.25
N GLN A 209 0.93 1.55 -10.29
CA GLN A 209 1.30 0.16 -10.05
C GLN A 209 0.84 -0.75 -11.18
N MET A 210 1.64 -1.78 -11.47
CA MET A 210 1.28 -2.92 -12.31
C MET A 210 1.54 -4.21 -11.53
N GLY A 211 0.71 -5.22 -11.71
CA GLY A 211 0.86 -6.47 -11.01
C GLY A 211 0.47 -7.67 -11.87
N MET A 212 1.08 -8.80 -11.56
CA MET A 212 0.74 -10.09 -12.13
C MET A 212 0.70 -11.14 -11.03
N SER A 213 -0.27 -12.04 -11.09
CA SER A 213 -0.31 -13.25 -10.23
C SER A 213 -0.51 -14.46 -11.11
N PHE A 214 0.18 -15.53 -10.76
CA PHE A 214 0.18 -16.79 -11.49
C PHE A 214 0.20 -17.98 -10.53
N LYS A 215 -0.70 -18.93 -10.74
CA LYS A 215 -0.70 -20.21 -10.05
C LYS A 215 -0.59 -21.35 -11.07
N PRO A 216 0.56 -22.09 -11.09
CA PRO A 216 0.71 -23.26 -11.93
C PRO A 216 -0.37 -24.33 -11.61
N MET A 217 -0.82 -25.03 -12.64
CA MET A 217 -1.95 -25.96 -12.56
C MET A 217 -1.77 -27.07 -11.51
N TYR A 218 -0.56 -27.59 -11.39
CA TYR A 218 -0.25 -28.75 -10.53
C TYR A 218 0.49 -28.38 -9.25
N MET A 219 0.70 -27.06 -8.98
CA MET A 219 1.40 -26.61 -7.78
C MET A 219 0.44 -25.88 -6.84
N PRO A 220 0.48 -26.18 -5.55
CA PRO A 220 -0.31 -25.46 -4.56
C PRO A 220 0.34 -24.12 -4.17
N VAL A 221 0.98 -23.44 -5.12
CA VAL A 221 1.69 -22.16 -4.90
C VAL A 221 1.19 -21.14 -5.91
N ARG A 222 0.83 -19.95 -5.43
CA ARG A 222 0.54 -18.78 -6.25
C ARG A 222 1.65 -17.78 -6.06
N PHE A 223 2.27 -17.37 -7.15
CA PHE A 223 3.28 -16.31 -7.20
C PHE A 223 2.63 -14.99 -7.57
N SER A 224 3.15 -13.91 -7.05
CA SER A 224 2.75 -12.56 -7.42
C SER A 224 3.97 -11.66 -7.57
N LEU A 225 3.89 -10.75 -8.53
CA LEU A 225 4.87 -9.71 -8.78
C LEU A 225 4.10 -8.39 -8.90
N THR A 226 4.51 -7.39 -8.12
CA THR A 226 3.96 -6.05 -8.19
C THR A 226 5.10 -5.07 -8.45
N ALA A 227 4.95 -4.25 -9.49
CA ALA A 227 5.80 -3.12 -9.77
C ALA A 227 5.07 -1.84 -9.32
N HIS A 228 5.76 -0.99 -8.56
CA HIS A 228 5.19 0.22 -7.96
C HIS A 228 6.04 1.46 -8.23
N HIS A 229 5.49 2.64 -7.95
CA HIS A 229 6.13 3.94 -8.22
C HIS A 229 6.54 4.12 -9.69
N LEU A 230 5.77 3.56 -10.64
CA LEU A 230 6.11 3.57 -12.06
C LEU A 230 6.09 4.97 -12.68
N GLN A 231 5.51 5.96 -12.01
CA GLN A 231 5.55 7.37 -12.39
C GLN A 231 6.93 8.02 -12.17
N LYS A 232 7.84 7.37 -11.42
CA LYS A 232 9.13 7.93 -11.04
C LYS A 232 10.22 6.87 -11.15
N PHE A 233 11.11 7.02 -12.13
CA PHE A 233 12.15 6.02 -12.39
C PHE A 233 13.20 5.91 -11.27
N ASN A 234 13.60 7.01 -10.66
CA ASN A 234 14.59 7.00 -9.58
C ASN A 234 13.89 7.23 -8.24
N ILE A 235 13.75 6.16 -7.49
CA ILE A 235 13.19 6.15 -6.12
C ILE A 235 14.25 5.91 -5.05
N THR A 236 15.53 6.07 -5.40
CA THR A 236 16.64 5.90 -4.46
C THR A 236 16.71 7.08 -3.53
N TYR A 237 16.71 6.82 -2.23
CA TYR A 237 17.07 7.83 -1.23
C TYR A 237 18.61 7.88 -1.12
N SER A 238 19.17 9.07 -1.29
CA SER A 238 20.58 9.33 -1.02
C SER A 238 20.66 10.28 0.16
N ASP A 239 21.18 9.79 1.29
CA ASP A 239 21.41 10.65 2.44
C ASP A 239 22.55 11.64 2.13
N PRO A 240 22.30 12.95 2.09
CA PRO A 240 23.32 13.95 1.79
C PRO A 240 24.39 14.05 2.87
N THR A 241 24.17 13.50 4.06
CA THR A 241 25.13 13.51 5.17
C THR A 241 26.14 12.37 5.07
N ILE A 242 25.83 11.31 4.33
CA ILE A 242 26.72 10.15 4.12
C ILE A 242 27.55 10.38 2.86
N VAL A 243 28.67 11.03 3.02
CA VAL A 243 29.64 11.23 1.93
C VAL A 243 30.70 10.12 2.01
N GLU A 244 30.57 9.11 1.13
CA GLU A 244 31.65 8.11 0.95
C GLU A 244 32.82 8.79 0.23
N ARG A 245 34.04 8.65 0.77
CA ARG A 245 35.26 9.17 0.16
C ARG A 245 36.17 8.02 -0.21
N ASP A 246 36.86 8.14 -1.34
CA ASP A 246 37.94 7.21 -1.70
C ASP A 246 39.19 7.43 -0.81
N LEU A 247 40.19 6.56 -0.96
CA LEU A 247 41.46 6.67 -0.22
C LEU A 247 42.20 7.99 -0.50
N ASN A 248 41.85 8.71 -1.55
CA ASN A 248 42.41 10.00 -1.94
C ASN A 248 41.58 11.19 -1.43
N GLY A 249 40.49 10.92 -0.68
CA GLY A 249 39.59 11.94 -0.14
C GLY A 249 38.53 12.47 -1.10
N ASN A 250 38.44 11.95 -2.34
CA ASN A 250 37.44 12.36 -3.31
C ASN A 250 36.08 11.75 -2.95
N VAL A 251 35.03 12.54 -3.15
CA VAL A 251 33.66 12.07 -2.95
C VAL A 251 33.31 11.01 -3.98
N ILE A 252 33.00 9.80 -3.51
CA ILE A 252 32.45 8.73 -4.35
C ILE A 252 30.95 8.99 -4.50
N PRO A 253 30.44 9.28 -5.71
CA PRO A 253 29.01 9.43 -5.90
C PRO A 253 28.31 8.11 -5.57
N SER A 254 27.51 8.06 -4.52
CA SER A 254 26.66 6.91 -4.20
C SER A 254 25.54 6.82 -5.25
N SER A 255 25.85 6.25 -6.42
CA SER A 255 24.83 6.00 -7.44
C SER A 255 24.42 4.53 -7.42
N ALA A 256 23.15 4.28 -7.06
CA ALA A 256 22.58 2.95 -7.22
C ALA A 256 22.69 2.49 -8.69
N SER A 257 23.07 1.24 -8.91
CA SER A 257 23.16 0.66 -10.26
C SER A 257 21.77 0.66 -10.94
N PHE A 258 21.74 0.58 -12.27
CA PHE A 258 20.47 0.47 -13.01
C PHE A 258 19.62 -0.71 -12.54
N THR A 259 20.24 -1.86 -12.30
CA THR A 259 19.57 -3.07 -11.80
C THR A 259 19.00 -2.88 -10.39
N ASP A 260 19.70 -2.20 -9.48
CA ASP A 260 19.20 -1.87 -8.16
C ASP A 260 18.02 -0.90 -8.22
N LYS A 261 18.11 0.15 -9.08
CA LYS A 261 16.99 1.07 -9.30
C LYS A 261 15.74 0.34 -9.79
N LEU A 262 15.90 -0.58 -10.75
CA LEU A 262 14.78 -1.38 -11.26
C LEU A 262 14.23 -2.32 -10.17
N ALA A 263 15.10 -3.01 -9.44
CA ALA A 263 14.69 -3.95 -8.39
C ALA A 263 13.91 -3.28 -7.26
N ARG A 264 14.20 -2.01 -6.94
CA ARG A 264 13.46 -1.23 -5.92
C ARG A 264 11.98 -1.03 -6.26
N HIS A 265 11.62 -1.10 -7.54
CA HIS A 265 10.22 -1.06 -7.96
C HIS A 265 9.48 -2.38 -7.79
N LEU A 266 10.15 -3.47 -7.45
CA LEU A 266 9.57 -4.82 -7.50
C LEU A 266 9.31 -5.37 -6.10
N VAL A 267 8.11 -5.91 -5.93
CA VAL A 267 7.68 -6.66 -4.76
C VAL A 267 7.26 -8.06 -5.21
N PHE A 268 7.84 -9.08 -4.58
CA PHE A 268 7.57 -10.49 -4.85
C PHE A 268 6.75 -11.08 -3.72
N GLY A 269 5.74 -11.87 -4.06
CA GLY A 269 4.93 -12.62 -3.10
C GLY A 269 4.75 -14.06 -3.55
N ALA A 270 4.68 -14.98 -2.59
CA ALA A 270 4.33 -16.37 -2.79
C ALA A 270 3.29 -16.80 -1.74
N GLU A 271 2.18 -17.36 -2.20
CA GLU A 271 1.10 -17.89 -1.36
C GLU A 271 1.05 -19.41 -1.54
N PHE A 272 1.35 -20.16 -0.49
CA PHE A 272 1.28 -21.62 -0.43
C PHE A 272 -0.11 -22.03 0.03
N LEU A 273 -0.90 -22.62 -0.86
CA LEU A 273 -2.28 -23.08 -0.64
C LEU A 273 -2.25 -24.51 -0.10
N LEU A 274 -1.79 -24.68 1.16
CA LEU A 274 -1.53 -25.98 1.77
C LEU A 274 -2.81 -26.79 1.98
N SER A 275 -3.91 -26.11 2.25
CA SER A 275 -5.24 -26.72 2.31
C SER A 275 -6.32 -25.70 1.93
N ARG A 276 -7.60 -26.15 1.86
CA ARG A 276 -8.72 -25.22 1.65
C ARG A 276 -8.87 -24.19 2.77
N ASN A 277 -8.35 -24.51 3.96
CA ASN A 277 -8.54 -23.73 5.17
C ASN A 277 -7.24 -23.09 5.69
N PHE A 278 -6.09 -23.42 5.11
CA PHE A 278 -4.82 -22.93 5.60
C PHE A 278 -3.89 -22.52 4.44
N ASN A 279 -3.46 -21.27 4.47
CA ASN A 279 -2.49 -20.71 3.53
C ASN A 279 -1.29 -20.17 4.30
N LEU A 280 -0.09 -20.37 3.76
CA LEU A 280 1.15 -19.75 4.20
C LEU A 280 1.58 -18.73 3.14
N MET A 281 2.13 -17.59 3.56
CA MET A 281 2.51 -16.51 2.66
C MET A 281 3.93 -16.05 2.94
N LEU A 282 4.67 -15.76 1.89
CA LEU A 282 6.01 -15.19 1.94
C LEU A 282 6.08 -13.99 1.00
N GLY A 283 6.81 -12.96 1.40
CA GLY A 283 6.98 -11.75 0.63
C GLY A 283 8.39 -11.20 0.70
N TYR A 284 8.79 -10.51 -0.38
CA TYR A 284 10.04 -9.78 -0.44
C TYR A 284 9.85 -8.43 -1.12
N ASN A 285 10.30 -7.37 -0.46
CA ASN A 285 10.28 -6.01 -0.96
C ASN A 285 11.70 -5.45 -0.96
N HIS A 286 12.24 -5.25 -2.18
CA HIS A 286 13.63 -4.82 -2.33
C HIS A 286 13.85 -3.36 -1.88
N LEU A 287 12.87 -2.47 -2.10
CA LEU A 287 12.95 -1.09 -1.63
C LEU A 287 13.09 -1.04 -0.10
N MET A 288 12.21 -1.74 0.62
CA MET A 288 12.29 -1.82 2.09
C MET A 288 13.61 -2.42 2.55
N ARG A 289 14.14 -3.42 1.81
CA ARG A 289 15.44 -4.03 2.11
C ARG A 289 16.56 -3.01 2.04
N GLN A 290 16.57 -2.14 1.02
CA GLN A 290 17.62 -1.17 0.79
C GLN A 290 17.52 0.06 1.71
N GLU A 291 16.31 0.52 1.98
CA GLU A 291 16.11 1.75 2.77
C GLU A 291 16.13 1.50 4.29
N LEU A 292 15.68 0.34 4.74
CA LEU A 292 15.53 0.05 6.17
C LEU A 292 16.61 -0.90 6.73
N SER A 293 17.52 -1.42 5.90
CA SER A 293 18.65 -2.19 6.39
C SER A 293 19.81 -1.27 6.78
N GLN A 294 20.43 -1.51 7.93
CA GLN A 294 21.69 -0.85 8.26
C GLN A 294 22.86 -1.61 7.65
N LYS A 295 23.82 -0.89 7.03
CA LYS A 295 25.13 -1.46 6.64
C LYS A 295 25.74 -2.09 7.91
N ASN A 296 26.08 -3.36 7.89
CA ASN A 296 26.70 -4.14 8.96
C ASN A 296 25.77 -4.81 10.01
N ILE A 297 24.47 -4.62 9.93
CA ILE A 297 23.52 -5.38 10.77
C ILE A 297 22.70 -6.28 9.85
N GLY A 298 23.00 -7.58 9.86
CA GLY A 298 22.17 -8.58 9.19
C GLY A 298 20.76 -8.54 9.80
N GLY A 299 19.72 -8.37 8.97
CA GLY A 299 18.35 -8.27 9.43
C GLY A 299 17.37 -8.89 8.45
N PHE A 300 16.15 -9.13 8.92
CA PHE A 300 15.02 -9.66 8.16
C PHE A 300 14.30 -8.56 7.36
N SER A 301 14.84 -7.31 7.34
CA SER A 301 14.24 -6.16 6.64
C SER A 301 13.92 -6.50 5.18
N GLY A 302 12.73 -6.11 4.73
CA GLY A 302 12.24 -6.39 3.40
C GLY A 302 11.66 -7.79 3.18
N PHE A 303 11.83 -8.72 4.13
CA PHE A 303 11.14 -10.02 4.11
C PHE A 303 9.92 -10.00 4.99
N SER A 304 8.89 -10.74 4.58
CA SER A 304 7.67 -10.91 5.32
C SER A 304 7.17 -12.35 5.23
N VAL A 305 6.52 -12.80 6.28
CA VAL A 305 5.88 -14.11 6.36
C VAL A 305 4.53 -13.96 7.04
N GLY A 306 3.58 -14.79 6.66
CA GLY A 306 2.26 -14.79 7.28
C GLY A 306 1.51 -16.07 7.01
N PHE A 307 0.43 -16.23 7.74
CA PHE A 307 -0.51 -17.34 7.51
C PHE A 307 -1.96 -16.86 7.60
N MET A 308 -2.83 -17.62 6.99
CA MET A 308 -4.28 -17.42 7.03
C MET A 308 -4.97 -18.75 7.35
N VAL A 309 -5.86 -18.71 8.33
CA VAL A 309 -6.74 -19.80 8.70
C VAL A 309 -8.17 -19.41 8.37
N LYS A 310 -8.82 -20.19 7.51
CA LYS A 310 -10.19 -19.97 7.06
C LYS A 310 -11.14 -20.91 7.76
N THR A 311 -12.19 -20.38 8.31
CA THR A 311 -13.31 -21.16 8.82
C THR A 311 -14.55 -20.88 7.95
N LYS A 312 -15.67 -21.47 8.32
CA LYS A 312 -16.93 -21.22 7.59
C LYS A 312 -17.41 -19.78 7.71
N VAL A 313 -17.10 -19.10 8.82
CA VAL A 313 -17.63 -17.76 9.19
C VAL A 313 -16.54 -16.72 9.27
N PHE A 314 -15.35 -17.09 9.75
CA PHE A 314 -14.25 -16.20 10.02
C PHE A 314 -12.98 -16.65 9.28
N ASP A 315 -12.25 -15.71 8.73
CA ASP A 315 -10.90 -15.89 8.23
C ASP A 315 -9.96 -15.08 9.13
N PHE A 316 -9.10 -15.79 9.86
CA PHE A 316 -8.05 -15.17 10.68
C PHE A 316 -6.75 -15.12 9.89
N SER A 317 -6.05 -14.00 9.95
CA SER A 317 -4.74 -13.83 9.32
C SER A 317 -3.76 -13.17 10.28
N TYR A 318 -2.51 -13.61 10.19
CA TYR A 318 -1.38 -13.04 10.91
C TYR A 318 -0.20 -12.87 9.96
N SER A 319 0.57 -11.81 10.15
CA SER A 319 1.83 -11.64 9.46
C SER A 319 2.90 -10.99 10.34
N TYR A 320 4.14 -11.36 10.02
CA TYR A 320 5.36 -10.82 10.59
C TYR A 320 6.21 -10.25 9.44
N SER A 321 6.63 -9.01 9.57
CA SER A 321 7.46 -8.34 8.57
C SER A 321 8.70 -7.74 9.24
N GLY A 322 9.86 -8.04 8.68
CA GLY A 322 11.10 -7.37 9.02
C GLY A 322 11.06 -5.94 8.51
N TYR A 323 10.81 -4.98 9.38
CA TYR A 323 10.69 -3.58 8.98
C TYR A 323 12.05 -2.86 9.08
N SER A 324 12.65 -2.84 10.26
CA SER A 324 13.95 -2.21 10.47
C SER A 324 14.72 -2.91 11.59
N PRO A 325 16.03 -2.64 11.77
CA PRO A 325 16.76 -3.12 12.92
C PRO A 325 16.19 -2.66 14.26
N ALA A 326 15.43 -1.57 14.27
CA ALA A 326 14.77 -1.05 15.47
C ALA A 326 13.50 -1.81 15.84
N GLY A 327 12.90 -2.59 14.94
CA GLY A 327 11.71 -3.38 15.23
C GLY A 327 11.09 -4.05 14.02
N ASN A 328 10.36 -5.11 14.31
CA ASN A 328 9.57 -5.87 13.34
C ASN A 328 8.08 -5.57 13.54
N LEU A 329 7.31 -5.72 12.48
CA LEU A 329 5.88 -5.47 12.51
C LEU A 329 5.10 -6.78 12.60
N ASN A 330 4.16 -6.80 13.53
CA ASN A 330 3.13 -7.83 13.63
C ASN A 330 1.82 -7.28 13.11
N SER A 331 1.08 -8.05 12.34
CA SER A 331 -0.25 -7.64 11.87
C SER A 331 -1.25 -8.74 12.13
N PHE A 332 -2.42 -8.37 12.62
CA PHE A 332 -3.53 -9.25 12.93
C PHE A 332 -4.74 -8.83 12.11
N GLY A 333 -5.43 -9.79 11.51
CA GLY A 333 -6.62 -9.54 10.71
C GLY A 333 -7.70 -10.58 10.95
N LEU A 334 -8.92 -10.09 10.95
CA LEU A 334 -10.13 -10.90 11.02
C LEU A 334 -11.09 -10.46 9.91
N VAL A 335 -11.51 -11.40 9.09
CA VAL A 335 -12.54 -11.19 8.07
C VAL A 335 -13.76 -12.03 8.42
N CYS A 336 -14.94 -11.39 8.45
CA CYS A 336 -16.20 -12.00 8.85
C CYS A 336 -17.19 -12.03 7.70
N ASP A 337 -17.80 -13.16 7.44
CA ASP A 337 -18.95 -13.31 6.54
C ASP A 337 -20.24 -13.06 7.31
N LEU A 338 -20.73 -11.80 7.30
CA LEU A 338 -21.93 -11.40 8.05
C LEU A 338 -23.19 -12.13 7.62
N LYS A 339 -23.27 -12.61 6.38
CA LYS A 339 -24.40 -13.41 5.91
C LYS A 339 -24.57 -14.72 6.68
N ARG A 340 -23.48 -15.24 7.24
CA ARG A 340 -23.48 -16.49 8.00
C ARG A 340 -23.63 -16.29 9.50
N ILE A 341 -23.47 -15.05 9.98
CA ILE A 341 -23.63 -14.68 11.40
C ILE A 341 -25.10 -14.32 11.69
N ILE A 342 -25.77 -13.65 10.76
CA ILE A 342 -27.13 -13.08 10.93
C ILE A 342 -28.24 -14.08 10.52
N ARG A 343 -27.94 -15.34 10.47
CA ARG A 343 -28.93 -16.42 10.25
C ARG A 343 -29.63 -16.82 11.52
#